data_144bd15bed4ee61dea9b41928329482b
#
_entry.id   144bd15bed4ee61dea9b41928329482b
#
_cell.length_a   1.000
_cell.length_b   1.000
_cell.length_c   1.000
_cell.angle_alpha   90.00
_cell.angle_beta   90.00
_cell.angle_gamma   90.00
#
_symmetry.space_group_name_H-M   'P 1'
#
loop_
_entity.id
_entity.type
_entity.pdbx_description
1 polymer ?
#
loop_
_entity_poly.entity_id
_entity_poly.type
_entity_poly.pdbx_seq_one_letter_code
_entity_poly.pdbx_strand_id
1 'polypeptide(L)'
;MMKKVLFLLIAASFFSCKKKENMVYNPSFKNVSVDTLLNDDISIRAITLDGDRVWYAGSKGKYGWVSLSGGKNFSGVAAQDSLLPEFRAIAQTGKNIFILNAGNPALLYRISKDGKHTKLVYTEDGEKVFYDSMQFINDFEGIAMGDPVAGCLSVIKTTDGGTTWRKISCNTIPAVYEGEAAFAASNSNVIVKGDNIWIVSGGKKSRVFFSSDKGATWKAYDTPIIQGREMTGIFSADFYDQKIGFAVGGDYEHLDKNSGNKILTVDGGKTWELVGENAGFGYASCVQFLPNSDGNELFTVGHSGGYYSFDRGASWEKLLDDKTLHTLRFLNDSIAIAAGQNKIVRLKFK
;
A
#
# COMPACT_ATOMS: atom_id res chain seq x y z
N MET A 1 56.21 -57.40 6.64
CA MET A 1 55.34 -56.86 5.55
C MET A 1 53.94 -56.74 6.10
N MET A 2 53.54 -55.48 6.52
CA MET A 2 52.18 -55.20 7.01
C MET A 2 51.40 -54.52 5.89
N LYS A 3 50.32 -55.14 5.45
CA LYS A 3 49.36 -54.57 4.48
C LYS A 3 48.42 -53.62 5.22
N LYS A 4 48.46 -52.32 4.89
CA LYS A 4 47.46 -51.33 5.36
C LYS A 4 46.22 -51.44 4.47
N VAL A 5 45.10 -51.78 5.07
CA VAL A 5 43.78 -51.76 4.45
C VAL A 5 43.19 -50.36 4.68
N LEU A 6 42.90 -49.64 3.58
CA LEU A 6 42.30 -48.32 3.55
C LEU A 6 40.76 -48.47 3.45
N PHE A 7 40.04 -48.16 4.53
CA PHE A 7 38.58 -48.11 4.50
C PHE A 7 38.12 -46.75 3.93
N LEU A 8 37.47 -46.79 2.76
CA LEU A 8 36.80 -45.65 2.14
C LEU A 8 35.39 -45.55 2.72
N LEU A 9 35.15 -44.57 3.56
CA LEU A 9 33.80 -44.21 4.03
C LEU A 9 33.07 -43.38 2.95
N ILE A 10 32.10 -43.97 2.28
CA ILE A 10 31.20 -43.29 1.37
C ILE A 10 30.10 -42.66 2.21
N ALA A 11 30.14 -41.33 2.37
CA ALA A 11 29.06 -40.56 2.96
C ALA A 11 27.92 -40.40 1.93
N ALA A 12 26.86 -41.19 2.08
CA ALA A 12 25.64 -40.98 1.31
C ALA A 12 24.86 -39.80 1.86
N SER A 13 24.92 -38.67 1.15
CA SER A 13 24.06 -37.50 1.43
C SER A 13 22.63 -37.80 0.97
N PHE A 14 21.75 -38.09 1.92
CA PHE A 14 20.32 -38.17 1.64
C PHE A 14 19.79 -36.74 1.36
N PHE A 15 19.61 -36.42 0.09
CA PHE A 15 18.75 -35.30 -0.31
C PHE A 15 17.30 -35.66 0.02
N SER A 16 16.81 -35.22 1.18
CA SER A 16 15.39 -35.29 1.51
C SER A 16 14.66 -34.25 0.66
N CYS A 17 14.11 -34.65 -0.46
CA CYS A 17 13.07 -33.87 -1.14
C CYS A 17 11.87 -33.78 -0.20
N LYS A 18 11.71 -32.68 0.54
CA LYS A 18 10.43 -32.35 1.18
C LYS A 18 9.38 -32.23 0.08
N LYS A 19 8.46 -33.20 -0.02
CA LYS A 19 7.24 -33.05 -0.79
C LYS A 19 6.57 -31.76 -0.31
N LYS A 20 6.36 -30.77 -1.22
CA LYS A 20 5.42 -29.69 -0.98
C LYS A 20 4.07 -30.34 -0.70
N GLU A 21 3.58 -30.26 0.52
CA GLU A 21 2.19 -30.60 0.81
C GLU A 21 1.34 -29.66 -0.05
N ASN A 22 0.52 -30.25 -0.91
CA ASN A 22 -0.46 -29.47 -1.67
C ASN A 22 -1.50 -28.98 -0.67
N MET A 23 -1.32 -27.76 -0.16
CA MET A 23 -2.37 -27.11 0.62
C MET A 23 -3.59 -26.92 -0.29
N VAL A 24 -4.71 -27.48 0.12
CA VAL A 24 -6.00 -27.28 -0.57
C VAL A 24 -6.59 -25.98 0.01
N TYR A 25 -6.57 -24.94 -0.78
CA TYR A 25 -7.23 -23.69 -0.46
C TYR A 25 -8.68 -23.74 -0.95
N ASN A 26 -9.62 -23.31 -0.12
CA ASN A 26 -11.02 -23.14 -0.50
C ASN A 26 -11.38 -21.67 -0.42
N PRO A 27 -12.08 -21.11 -1.43
CA PRO A 27 -12.50 -19.73 -1.41
C PRO A 27 -13.54 -19.51 -0.29
N SER A 28 -13.36 -18.46 0.51
CA SER A 28 -14.32 -18.02 1.52
C SER A 28 -15.54 -17.34 0.87
N PHE A 29 -15.37 -16.78 -0.32
CA PHE A 29 -16.40 -15.99 -1.01
C PHE A 29 -16.51 -16.35 -2.49
N LYS A 30 -17.72 -16.18 -3.05
CA LYS A 30 -18.00 -16.40 -4.47
C LYS A 30 -18.54 -15.15 -5.17
N ASN A 31 -18.98 -14.16 -4.42
CA ASN A 31 -19.51 -12.92 -4.98
C ASN A 31 -19.35 -11.75 -3.99
N VAL A 32 -19.54 -10.55 -4.50
CA VAL A 32 -19.52 -9.31 -3.73
C VAL A 32 -20.75 -8.48 -4.06
N SER A 33 -21.42 -7.95 -3.04
CA SER A 33 -22.46 -6.94 -3.21
C SER A 33 -21.96 -5.56 -2.86
N VAL A 34 -22.48 -4.52 -3.53
CA VAL A 34 -21.99 -3.15 -3.46
C VAL A 34 -23.09 -2.23 -2.95
N ASP A 35 -22.80 -1.49 -1.87
CA ASP A 35 -23.66 -0.41 -1.35
C ASP A 35 -22.91 0.92 -1.52
N THR A 36 -23.52 1.91 -2.19
CA THR A 36 -22.94 3.25 -2.31
C THR A 36 -23.12 4.04 -1.02
N LEU A 37 -22.02 4.53 -0.44
CA LEU A 37 -22.00 5.34 0.77
C LEU A 37 -21.86 6.84 0.48
N LEU A 38 -21.14 7.20 -0.58
CA LEU A 38 -20.95 8.57 -1.05
C LEU A 38 -21.00 8.59 -2.57
N ASN A 39 -21.65 9.64 -3.11
CA ASN A 39 -21.54 10.03 -4.52
C ASN A 39 -21.26 11.55 -4.55
N ASP A 40 -20.08 11.96 -5.01
CA ASP A 40 -19.65 13.35 -5.08
C ASP A 40 -18.63 13.52 -6.20
N ASP A 41 -18.51 14.72 -6.76
CA ASP A 41 -17.50 15.05 -7.77
C ASP A 41 -16.10 15.17 -7.13
N ILE A 42 -15.46 14.04 -6.91
CA ILE A 42 -14.17 13.89 -6.24
C ILE A 42 -13.44 12.63 -6.73
N SER A 43 -12.13 12.71 -6.92
CA SER A 43 -11.28 11.52 -7.06
C SER A 43 -10.67 11.18 -5.72
N ILE A 44 -10.96 10.00 -5.18
CA ILE A 44 -10.51 9.56 -3.85
C ILE A 44 -9.50 8.42 -4.00
N ARG A 45 -8.28 8.64 -3.51
CA ARG A 45 -7.22 7.63 -3.46
C ARG A 45 -6.74 7.32 -2.04
N ALA A 46 -7.28 8.01 -1.05
CA ALA A 46 -6.89 7.88 0.33
C ALA A 46 -8.10 7.82 1.25
N ILE A 47 -8.26 6.69 1.96
CA ILE A 47 -9.27 6.48 2.99
C ILE A 47 -8.65 5.86 4.24
N THR A 48 -9.27 6.12 5.40
CA THR A 48 -8.96 5.44 6.67
C THR A 48 -10.22 5.18 7.47
N LEU A 49 -10.25 4.08 8.21
CA LEU A 49 -11.40 3.64 9.00
C LEU A 49 -11.24 4.13 10.45
N ASP A 50 -12.28 4.75 11.01
CA ASP A 50 -12.31 5.27 12.37
C ASP A 50 -13.65 4.94 13.05
N GLY A 51 -13.73 3.78 13.66
CA GLY A 51 -14.98 3.26 14.25
C GLY A 51 -16.09 3.17 13.21
N ASP A 52 -17.18 3.92 13.42
CA ASP A 52 -18.33 3.99 12.49
C ASP A 52 -18.10 4.93 11.30
N ARG A 53 -16.89 5.45 11.09
CA ARG A 53 -16.61 6.45 10.06
C ARG A 53 -15.57 5.95 9.07
N VAL A 54 -15.79 6.29 7.82
CA VAL A 54 -14.77 6.26 6.78
C VAL A 54 -14.34 7.69 6.50
N TRP A 55 -13.12 8.03 6.88
CA TRP A 55 -12.51 9.28 6.50
C TRP A 55 -11.91 9.15 5.09
N TYR A 56 -12.04 10.21 4.30
CA TYR A 56 -11.50 10.30 2.96
C TYR A 56 -10.82 11.63 2.70
N ALA A 57 -9.89 11.62 1.77
CA ALA A 57 -9.28 12.81 1.20
C ALA A 57 -9.07 12.59 -0.31
N GLY A 58 -9.25 13.64 -1.10
CA GLY A 58 -9.21 13.52 -2.55
C GLY A 58 -8.96 14.84 -3.27
N SER A 59 -9.40 14.91 -4.51
CA SER A 59 -9.21 16.05 -5.40
C SER A 59 -9.96 17.31 -4.93
N LYS A 60 -9.57 18.45 -5.47
CA LYS A 60 -10.21 19.77 -5.24
C LYS A 60 -10.19 20.20 -3.77
N GLY A 61 -9.16 19.77 -3.01
CA GLY A 61 -9.03 20.09 -1.58
C GLY A 61 -10.07 19.42 -0.69
N LYS A 62 -10.91 18.53 -1.23
CA LYS A 62 -12.02 17.92 -0.51
C LYS A 62 -11.55 16.82 0.46
N TYR A 63 -12.13 16.81 1.65
CA TYR A 63 -11.98 15.77 2.66
C TYR A 63 -13.25 15.65 3.51
N GLY A 64 -13.38 14.58 4.26
CA GLY A 64 -14.52 14.37 5.14
C GLY A 64 -14.62 12.97 5.68
N TRP A 65 -15.79 12.64 6.22
CA TRP A 65 -16.14 11.27 6.56
C TRP A 65 -17.57 10.93 6.15
N VAL A 66 -17.81 9.65 5.90
CA VAL A 66 -19.16 9.07 5.81
C VAL A 66 -19.39 8.10 6.97
N SER A 67 -20.62 8.11 7.53
CA SER A 67 -21.02 7.16 8.57
C SER A 67 -21.32 5.80 7.93
N LEU A 68 -20.83 4.73 8.55
CA LEU A 68 -21.13 3.35 8.14
C LEU A 68 -22.49 2.86 8.62
N SER A 69 -23.04 3.46 9.68
CA SER A 69 -24.37 3.11 10.25
C SER A 69 -25.51 4.02 9.78
N GLY A 70 -25.24 4.97 8.85
CA GLY A 70 -26.25 5.91 8.35
C GLY A 70 -26.41 7.17 9.19
N GLY A 71 -25.44 7.50 10.06
CA GLY A 71 -25.38 8.75 10.80
C GLY A 71 -25.03 9.96 9.93
N LYS A 72 -24.68 11.09 10.57
CA LYS A 72 -24.31 12.32 9.85
C LYS A 72 -22.97 12.16 9.16
N ASN A 73 -22.90 12.56 7.90
CA ASN A 73 -21.68 12.75 7.15
C ASN A 73 -21.10 14.14 7.39
N PHE A 74 -19.82 14.31 7.10
CA PHE A 74 -19.13 15.59 7.12
C PHE A 74 -18.29 15.75 5.86
N SER A 75 -18.27 16.96 5.33
CA SER A 75 -17.36 17.33 4.24
C SER A 75 -16.77 18.71 4.49
N GLY A 76 -15.51 18.88 4.12
CA GLY A 76 -14.76 20.13 4.19
C GLY A 76 -13.86 20.28 2.97
N VAL A 77 -13.36 21.50 2.81
CA VAL A 77 -12.34 21.82 1.81
C VAL A 77 -11.17 22.46 2.53
N ALA A 78 -9.98 21.92 2.35
CA ALA A 78 -8.75 22.58 2.75
C ALA A 78 -8.13 23.23 1.51
N ALA A 79 -7.91 24.53 1.59
CA ALA A 79 -7.30 25.33 0.54
C ALA A 79 -6.11 26.08 1.10
N GLN A 80 -5.14 26.37 0.25
CA GLN A 80 -4.04 27.30 0.54
C GLN A 80 -4.12 28.41 -0.50
N ASP A 81 -4.58 29.61 -0.06
CA ASP A 81 -4.92 30.72 -0.95
C ASP A 81 -5.92 30.28 -2.05
N SER A 82 -5.54 30.33 -3.32
CA SER A 82 -6.34 29.85 -4.46
C SER A 82 -6.09 28.39 -4.83
N LEU A 83 -5.10 27.74 -4.20
CA LEU A 83 -4.75 26.33 -4.49
C LEU A 83 -5.75 25.41 -3.79
N LEU A 84 -6.37 24.52 -4.59
CA LEU A 84 -7.15 23.39 -4.11
C LEU A 84 -6.29 22.12 -4.21
N PRO A 85 -5.74 21.61 -3.08
CA PRO A 85 -4.81 20.49 -3.10
C PRO A 85 -5.43 19.22 -3.65
N GLU A 86 -4.59 18.38 -4.29
CA GLU A 86 -4.90 17.02 -4.68
C GLU A 86 -4.43 16.07 -3.57
N PHE A 87 -5.30 15.75 -2.61
CA PHE A 87 -4.95 14.87 -1.50
C PHE A 87 -4.84 13.42 -1.95
N ARG A 88 -3.67 12.81 -1.71
CA ARG A 88 -3.36 11.42 -2.08
C ARG A 88 -2.98 10.54 -0.89
N ALA A 89 -2.72 11.13 0.28
CA ALA A 89 -2.41 10.40 1.49
C ALA A 89 -3.30 10.83 2.66
N ILE A 90 -3.69 9.86 3.49
CA ILE A 90 -4.44 10.03 4.73
C ILE A 90 -3.91 9.09 5.80
N ALA A 91 -3.82 9.57 7.03
CA ALA A 91 -3.47 8.76 8.18
C ALA A 91 -4.19 9.28 9.42
N GLN A 92 -4.15 8.53 10.52
CA GLN A 92 -4.83 8.92 11.76
C GLN A 92 -4.04 8.56 13.01
N THR A 93 -4.33 9.30 14.07
CA THR A 93 -4.05 8.95 15.47
C THR A 93 -5.38 8.77 16.22
N GLY A 94 -5.34 8.43 17.49
CA GLY A 94 -6.54 8.39 18.33
C GLY A 94 -7.33 9.70 18.36
N LYS A 95 -6.67 10.86 18.09
CA LYS A 95 -7.27 12.21 18.22
C LYS A 95 -7.46 12.94 16.90
N ASN A 96 -6.63 12.68 15.89
CA ASN A 96 -6.56 13.49 14.69
C ASN A 96 -6.52 12.66 13.42
N ILE A 97 -6.96 13.28 12.34
CA ILE A 97 -6.77 12.84 10.96
C ILE A 97 -5.71 13.73 10.32
N PHE A 98 -4.89 13.15 9.46
CA PHE A 98 -3.87 13.86 8.68
C PHE A 98 -4.10 13.61 7.21
N ILE A 99 -4.07 14.68 6.41
CA ILE A 99 -4.19 14.61 4.95
C ILE A 99 -3.02 15.32 4.31
N LEU A 100 -2.45 14.72 3.28
CA LEU A 100 -1.28 15.23 2.57
C LEU A 100 -1.55 15.22 1.07
N ASN A 101 -1.30 16.36 0.41
CA ASN A 101 -1.42 16.42 -1.04
C ASN A 101 -0.18 15.83 -1.74
N ALA A 102 -0.38 15.43 -2.98
CA ALA A 102 0.70 14.88 -3.79
C ALA A 102 1.63 15.97 -4.34
N GLY A 103 1.08 17.08 -4.81
CA GLY A 103 1.82 18.07 -5.60
C GLY A 103 2.61 19.10 -4.79
N ASN A 104 3.24 20.02 -5.54
CA ASN A 104 3.99 21.16 -5.04
C ASN A 104 3.07 22.40 -4.90
N PRO A 105 3.10 23.14 -3.76
CA PRO A 105 3.78 22.78 -2.51
C PRO A 105 3.17 21.55 -1.84
N ALA A 106 3.95 20.75 -1.14
CA ALA A 106 3.40 19.76 -0.23
C ALA A 106 2.72 20.45 0.94
N LEU A 107 1.48 20.07 1.22
CA LEU A 107 0.65 20.64 2.29
C LEU A 107 0.10 19.47 3.14
N LEU A 108 0.56 19.38 4.39
CA LEU A 108 0.06 18.40 5.34
C LEU A 108 -0.80 19.10 6.38
N TYR A 109 -2.08 18.73 6.40
CA TYR A 109 -3.03 19.24 7.36
C TYR A 109 -3.32 18.22 8.45
N ARG A 110 -3.45 18.71 9.69
CA ARG A 110 -3.98 17.99 10.84
C ARG A 110 -5.40 18.45 11.10
N ILE A 111 -6.34 17.51 11.23
CA ILE A 111 -7.77 17.75 11.40
C ILE A 111 -8.23 17.04 12.66
N SER A 112 -8.96 17.70 13.55
CA SER A 112 -9.59 17.04 14.70
C SER A 112 -10.69 16.07 14.23
N LYS A 113 -10.87 14.94 14.94
CA LYS A 113 -11.86 13.91 14.54
C LYS A 113 -13.32 14.38 14.62
N ASP A 114 -13.60 15.56 15.18
CA ASP A 114 -14.91 16.22 15.10
C ASP A 114 -15.05 17.15 13.88
N GLY A 115 -13.99 17.30 13.08
CA GLY A 115 -13.94 18.11 11.86
C GLY A 115 -13.83 19.63 12.09
N LYS A 116 -13.80 20.08 13.36
CA LYS A 116 -13.92 21.53 13.67
C LYS A 116 -12.61 22.30 13.55
N HIS A 117 -11.48 21.62 13.70
CA HIS A 117 -10.17 22.27 13.73
C HIS A 117 -9.28 21.66 12.65
N THR A 118 -8.87 22.50 11.72
CA THR A 118 -7.90 22.15 10.65
C THR A 118 -6.69 23.06 10.76
N LYS A 119 -5.49 22.48 10.76
CA LYS A 119 -4.22 23.20 10.88
C LYS A 119 -3.20 22.64 9.90
N LEU A 120 -2.56 23.53 9.12
CA LEU A 120 -1.37 23.19 8.34
C LEU A 120 -0.20 22.91 9.30
N VAL A 121 0.41 21.73 9.25
CA VAL A 121 1.47 21.29 10.18
C VAL A 121 2.79 21.00 9.48
N TYR A 122 2.80 20.94 8.15
CA TYR A 122 4.00 20.84 7.34
C TYR A 122 3.76 21.41 5.94
N THR A 123 4.77 22.07 5.41
CA THR A 123 4.84 22.51 4.01
C THR A 123 6.24 22.28 3.47
N GLU A 124 6.33 21.95 2.19
CA GLU A 124 7.60 21.84 1.45
C GLU A 124 7.40 22.33 0.02
N ASP A 125 8.26 23.25 -0.40
CA ASP A 125 8.29 23.77 -1.76
C ASP A 125 9.44 23.15 -2.55
N GLY A 126 9.21 22.85 -3.82
CA GLY A 126 10.22 22.34 -4.73
C GLY A 126 9.63 21.68 -5.96
N GLU A 127 10.24 21.89 -7.12
CA GLU A 127 9.74 21.38 -8.41
C GLU A 127 9.47 19.87 -8.42
N LYS A 128 10.28 19.10 -7.67
CA LYS A 128 10.18 17.63 -7.59
C LYS A 128 9.46 17.13 -6.34
N VAL A 129 8.83 18.03 -5.57
CA VAL A 129 8.10 17.63 -4.36
C VAL A 129 6.81 16.93 -4.76
N PHE A 130 6.71 15.66 -4.37
CA PHE A 130 5.53 14.83 -4.60
C PHE A 130 5.45 13.76 -3.50
N TYR A 131 4.33 13.72 -2.76
CA TYR A 131 4.11 12.76 -1.68
C TYR A 131 3.04 11.74 -2.04
N ASP A 132 3.29 10.46 -1.73
CA ASP A 132 2.52 9.32 -2.20
C ASP A 132 1.68 8.66 -1.11
N SER A 133 2.23 8.54 0.10
CA SER A 133 1.62 7.72 1.15
C SER A 133 2.04 8.17 2.55
N MET A 134 1.17 7.92 3.53
CA MET A 134 1.39 8.27 4.93
C MET A 134 0.74 7.25 5.86
N GLN A 135 1.45 6.89 6.95
CA GLN A 135 0.90 6.07 8.03
C GLN A 135 1.43 6.50 9.40
N PHE A 136 0.65 6.24 10.44
CA PHE A 136 1.11 6.31 11.83
C PHE A 136 1.48 4.93 12.35
N ILE A 137 2.59 4.86 13.09
CA ILE A 137 3.07 3.65 13.79
C ILE A 137 2.30 3.50 15.10
N ASN A 138 2.06 4.63 15.75
CA ASN A 138 1.29 4.77 16.99
C ASN A 138 0.78 6.21 17.09
N ASP A 139 0.15 6.59 18.20
CA ASP A 139 -0.41 7.94 18.38
C ASP A 139 0.62 9.09 18.38
N PHE A 140 1.91 8.79 18.48
CA PHE A 140 3.00 9.78 18.54
C PHE A 140 3.89 9.77 17.30
N GLU A 141 4.15 8.58 16.74
CA GLU A 141 5.09 8.38 15.66
C GLU A 141 4.36 8.14 14.34
N GLY A 142 4.70 8.91 13.32
CA GLY A 142 4.15 8.78 11.97
C GLY A 142 5.21 9.02 10.91
N ILE A 143 4.95 8.51 9.69
CA ILE A 143 5.82 8.60 8.53
C ILE A 143 5.01 8.90 7.29
N ALA A 144 5.52 9.77 6.43
CA ALA A 144 5.06 9.93 5.06
C ALA A 144 6.23 9.86 4.10
N MET A 145 5.96 9.37 2.90
CA MET A 145 6.97 9.21 1.86
C MET A 145 6.48 9.78 0.53
N GLY A 146 7.43 10.14 -0.29
CA GLY A 146 7.20 10.67 -1.63
C GLY A 146 8.38 10.41 -2.56
N ASP A 147 8.24 10.92 -3.76
CA ASP A 147 9.21 10.79 -4.84
C ASP A 147 10.63 11.26 -4.45
N PRO A 148 11.63 10.73 -5.11
CA PRO A 148 13.02 11.06 -4.82
C PRO A 148 13.35 12.53 -5.03
N VAL A 149 13.95 13.13 -4.00
CA VAL A 149 14.60 14.43 -4.08
C VAL A 149 16.03 14.26 -3.60
N ALA A 150 17.01 14.82 -4.34
CA ALA A 150 18.43 14.72 -4.00
C ALA A 150 19.00 13.28 -3.89
N GLY A 151 18.46 12.33 -4.67
CA GLY A 151 19.02 10.97 -4.78
C GLY A 151 18.52 9.97 -3.75
N CYS A 152 17.53 10.30 -2.94
CA CYS A 152 16.82 9.39 -2.04
C CYS A 152 15.34 9.67 -2.02
N LEU A 153 14.50 8.70 -1.59
CA LEU A 153 13.07 8.93 -1.38
C LEU A 153 12.86 10.08 -0.37
N SER A 154 11.88 10.93 -0.66
CA SER A 154 11.46 11.96 0.29
C SER A 154 10.70 11.30 1.44
N VAL A 155 11.24 11.36 2.64
CA VAL A 155 10.59 10.81 3.83
C VAL A 155 10.55 11.87 4.91
N ILE A 156 9.36 12.11 5.46
CA ILE A 156 9.15 12.94 6.64
C ILE A 156 8.61 12.11 7.79
N LYS A 157 9.01 12.46 9.01
CA LYS A 157 8.57 11.78 10.24
C LYS A 157 8.10 12.76 11.28
N THR A 158 7.17 12.29 12.11
CA THR A 158 6.77 12.94 13.37
C THR A 158 7.01 12.01 14.55
N THR A 159 7.28 12.59 15.72
CA THR A 159 7.41 11.89 17.01
C THR A 159 6.57 12.57 18.11
N ASP A 160 5.73 13.54 17.75
CA ASP A 160 4.92 14.36 18.66
C ASP A 160 3.42 14.35 18.31
N GLY A 161 2.95 13.22 17.70
CA GLY A 161 1.57 13.05 17.30
C GLY A 161 1.16 13.92 16.12
N GLY A 162 2.11 14.22 15.22
CA GLY A 162 1.87 15.01 14.02
C GLY A 162 1.76 16.51 14.28
N THR A 163 2.25 16.99 15.42
CA THR A 163 2.31 18.44 15.70
C THR A 163 3.39 19.11 14.87
N THR A 164 4.54 18.42 14.72
CA THR A 164 5.63 18.80 13.82
C THR A 164 6.08 17.61 12.99
N TRP A 165 6.56 17.92 11.78
CA TRP A 165 7.10 16.92 10.85
C TRP A 165 8.49 17.35 10.39
N ARG A 166 9.39 16.41 10.22
CA ARG A 166 10.76 16.69 9.82
C ARG A 166 11.22 15.71 8.74
N LYS A 167 11.88 16.23 7.71
CA LYS A 167 12.51 15.42 6.67
C LYS A 167 13.70 14.66 7.24
N ILE A 168 13.78 13.35 6.95
CA ILE A 168 14.94 12.56 7.33
C ILE A 168 16.08 12.79 6.35
N SER A 169 17.33 12.59 6.82
CA SER A 169 18.52 12.74 5.98
C SER A 169 18.63 11.59 4.96
N CYS A 170 19.00 11.90 3.73
CA CYS A 170 19.36 10.89 2.71
C CYS A 170 20.47 9.92 3.14
N ASN A 171 21.26 10.27 4.14
CA ASN A 171 22.28 9.37 4.68
C ASN A 171 21.71 8.19 5.47
N THR A 172 20.43 8.23 5.85
CA THR A 172 19.75 7.19 6.64
C THR A 172 18.91 6.24 5.82
N ILE A 173 18.64 6.57 4.56
CA ILE A 173 17.85 5.75 3.63
C ILE A 173 18.71 5.41 2.40
N PRO A 174 18.62 4.19 1.84
CA PRO A 174 19.39 3.83 0.64
C PRO A 174 19.12 4.77 -0.52
N ALA A 175 20.16 5.12 -1.27
CA ALA A 175 20.02 5.90 -2.48
C ALA A 175 19.12 5.21 -3.50
N VAL A 176 18.38 6.00 -4.28
CA VAL A 176 17.55 5.51 -5.37
C VAL A 176 18.37 5.39 -6.66
N TYR A 177 17.91 4.55 -7.57
CA TYR A 177 18.42 4.50 -8.93
C TYR A 177 17.79 5.62 -9.78
N GLU A 178 18.43 5.96 -10.89
CA GLU A 178 17.88 6.91 -11.85
C GLU A 178 16.52 6.40 -12.39
N GLY A 179 15.49 7.25 -12.27
CA GLY A 179 14.13 6.91 -12.68
C GLY A 179 13.38 5.94 -11.74
N GLU A 180 13.92 5.67 -10.55
CA GLU A 180 13.17 5.04 -9.47
C GLU A 180 12.28 6.09 -8.81
N ALA A 181 10.99 5.78 -8.60
CA ALA A 181 9.96 6.68 -8.10
C ALA A 181 8.95 5.91 -7.24
N ALA A 182 7.91 6.60 -6.78
CA ALA A 182 6.76 5.97 -6.14
C ALA A 182 5.46 6.40 -6.85
N PHE A 183 4.32 5.85 -6.42
CA PHE A 183 3.05 6.11 -7.09
C PHE A 183 1.94 6.38 -6.08
N ALA A 184 1.39 7.58 -6.08
CA ALA A 184 0.28 8.00 -5.23
C ALA A 184 -1.06 7.35 -5.67
N ALA A 185 -1.09 6.02 -5.76
CA ALA A 185 -2.21 5.27 -6.33
C ALA A 185 -3.35 5.04 -5.34
N SER A 186 -3.02 4.70 -4.07
CA SER A 186 -4.02 4.25 -3.09
C SER A 186 -3.62 4.45 -1.63
N ASN A 187 -2.60 5.27 -1.35
CA ASN A 187 -2.04 5.45 0.00
C ASN A 187 -1.58 4.11 0.63
N SER A 188 -0.96 3.24 -0.17
CA SER A 188 -0.51 1.90 0.24
C SER A 188 0.95 1.60 -0.14
N ASN A 189 1.77 2.64 -0.32
CA ASN A 189 3.20 2.54 -0.57
C ASN A 189 4.02 2.50 0.74
N VAL A 190 3.43 2.93 1.86
CA VAL A 190 3.97 2.76 3.21
C VAL A 190 3.11 1.76 3.95
N ILE A 191 3.72 0.70 4.45
CA ILE A 191 3.08 -0.33 5.26
C ILE A 191 3.77 -0.40 6.61
N VAL A 192 2.97 -0.45 7.69
CA VAL A 192 3.46 -0.53 9.07
C VAL A 192 2.87 -1.74 9.77
N LYS A 193 3.74 -2.58 10.36
CA LYS A 193 3.34 -3.72 11.23
C LYS A 193 4.26 -3.76 12.47
N GLY A 194 3.78 -3.20 13.56
CA GLY A 194 4.59 -2.98 14.76
C GLY A 194 5.72 -1.99 14.47
N ASP A 195 6.97 -2.36 14.77
CA ASP A 195 8.14 -1.51 14.50
C ASP A 195 8.66 -1.64 13.06
N ASN A 196 8.13 -2.58 12.28
CA ASN A 196 8.50 -2.80 10.89
C ASN A 196 7.78 -1.83 9.96
N ILE A 197 8.54 -1.24 9.05
CA ILE A 197 8.03 -0.35 8.01
C ILE A 197 8.58 -0.82 6.67
N TRP A 198 7.70 -0.92 5.67
CA TRP A 198 8.06 -1.13 4.27
C TRP A 198 7.62 0.08 3.46
N ILE A 199 8.49 0.50 2.55
CA ILE A 199 8.18 1.47 1.50
C ILE A 199 8.44 0.79 0.17
N VAL A 200 7.50 0.88 -0.75
CA VAL A 200 7.62 0.28 -2.09
C VAL A 200 7.83 1.34 -3.15
N SER A 201 8.69 1.04 -4.12
CA SER A 201 9.00 1.89 -5.26
C SER A 201 8.66 1.22 -6.60
N GLY A 202 8.73 2.00 -7.65
CA GLY A 202 8.57 1.58 -9.05
C GLY A 202 9.37 2.48 -9.99
N GLY A 203 9.00 2.53 -11.26
CA GLY A 203 9.70 3.24 -12.30
C GLY A 203 10.73 2.37 -13.02
N LYS A 204 11.87 2.96 -13.40
CA LYS A 204 12.96 2.23 -14.06
C LYS A 204 13.60 1.18 -13.14
N LYS A 205 13.47 1.35 -11.82
CA LYS A 205 13.83 0.37 -10.80
C LYS A 205 12.71 0.26 -9.77
N SER A 206 12.38 -0.96 -9.36
CA SER A 206 11.36 -1.23 -8.35
C SER A 206 11.94 -2.05 -7.22
N ARG A 207 11.89 -1.50 -6.00
CA ARG A 207 12.46 -2.09 -4.78
C ARG A 207 11.50 -1.98 -3.61
N VAL A 208 11.83 -2.71 -2.55
CA VAL A 208 11.22 -2.58 -1.24
C VAL A 208 12.27 -2.08 -0.25
N PHE A 209 12.00 -0.93 0.35
CA PHE A 209 12.81 -0.37 1.43
C PHE A 209 12.21 -0.82 2.74
N PHE A 210 13.01 -1.46 3.57
CA PHE A 210 12.59 -2.06 4.83
C PHE A 210 13.34 -1.46 6.02
N SER A 211 12.60 -1.15 7.07
CA SER A 211 13.12 -0.78 8.38
C SER A 211 12.48 -1.66 9.44
N SER A 212 13.27 -2.15 10.39
CA SER A 212 12.79 -2.91 11.56
C SER A 212 12.83 -2.10 12.87
N ASP A 213 13.11 -0.80 12.78
CA ASP A 213 13.36 0.10 13.90
C ASP A 213 12.61 1.43 13.74
N LYS A 214 11.37 1.36 13.26
CA LYS A 214 10.48 2.52 13.04
C LYS A 214 11.08 3.58 12.12
N GLY A 215 11.83 3.14 11.11
CA GLY A 215 12.47 4.02 10.13
C GLY A 215 13.69 4.78 10.64
N ALA A 216 14.41 4.26 11.63
CA ALA A 216 15.70 4.79 12.04
C ALA A 216 16.81 4.34 11.08
N THR A 217 16.79 3.07 10.65
CA THR A 217 17.70 2.53 9.64
C THR A 217 16.94 1.78 8.55
N TRP A 218 17.50 1.74 7.33
CA TRP A 218 16.81 1.19 6.17
C TRP A 218 17.73 0.27 5.36
N LYS A 219 17.12 -0.76 4.77
CA LYS A 219 17.71 -1.62 3.74
C LYS A 219 16.78 -1.65 2.53
N ALA A 220 17.35 -1.75 1.33
CA ALA A 220 16.57 -1.89 0.10
C ALA A 220 16.77 -3.28 -0.49
N TYR A 221 15.69 -3.89 -0.96
CA TYR A 221 15.66 -5.21 -1.57
C TYR A 221 15.09 -5.11 -2.98
N ASP A 222 15.72 -5.79 -3.94
CA ASP A 222 15.26 -5.85 -5.32
C ASP A 222 14.01 -6.71 -5.44
N THR A 223 13.17 -6.38 -6.43
CA THR A 223 11.98 -7.16 -6.74
C THR A 223 11.98 -7.63 -8.19
N PRO A 224 11.34 -8.77 -8.49
CA PRO A 224 11.19 -9.27 -9.86
C PRO A 224 9.99 -8.64 -10.62
N ILE A 225 9.24 -7.73 -9.99
CA ILE A 225 8.10 -7.07 -10.63
C ILE A 225 8.55 -6.33 -11.90
N ILE A 226 7.64 -6.18 -12.85
CA ILE A 226 7.91 -5.42 -14.07
C ILE A 226 8.45 -4.03 -13.74
N GLN A 227 9.55 -3.65 -14.38
CA GLN A 227 10.27 -2.40 -14.18
C GLN A 227 11.04 -2.04 -15.46
N GLY A 228 11.75 -0.90 -15.48
CA GLY A 228 12.58 -0.47 -16.62
C GLY A 228 11.98 0.68 -17.41
N ARG A 229 10.73 1.08 -17.13
CA ARG A 229 10.07 2.28 -17.66
C ARG A 229 9.48 3.11 -16.53
N GLU A 230 9.24 4.39 -16.77
CA GLU A 230 8.81 5.35 -15.73
C GLU A 230 7.49 4.95 -15.06
N MET A 231 6.54 4.40 -15.82
CA MET A 231 5.21 4.05 -15.31
C MET A 231 5.04 2.55 -15.06
N THR A 232 6.11 1.85 -14.65
CA THR A 232 6.09 0.42 -14.31
C THR A 232 6.51 0.18 -12.86
N GLY A 233 6.17 -0.96 -12.27
CA GLY A 233 6.62 -1.35 -10.93
C GLY A 233 5.50 -1.61 -9.93
N ILE A 234 5.81 -1.42 -8.65
CA ILE A 234 4.84 -1.60 -7.56
C ILE A 234 4.02 -0.33 -7.39
N PHE A 235 2.70 -0.46 -7.36
CA PHE A 235 1.75 0.62 -7.08
C PHE A 235 1.08 0.48 -5.72
N SER A 236 1.03 -0.73 -5.18
CA SER A 236 0.43 -1.04 -3.88
C SER A 236 1.05 -2.28 -3.28
N ALA A 237 1.21 -2.29 -1.97
CA ALA A 237 1.57 -3.48 -1.22
C ALA A 237 0.78 -3.57 0.08
N ASP A 238 0.63 -4.78 0.59
CA ASP A 238 0.13 -5.05 1.94
C ASP A 238 0.91 -6.21 2.56
N PHE A 239 0.99 -6.23 3.88
CA PHE A 239 1.57 -7.31 4.65
C PHE A 239 0.50 -7.87 5.58
N TYR A 240 0.28 -9.18 5.52
CA TYR A 240 -0.60 -9.86 6.46
C TYR A 240 -0.03 -9.82 7.88
N ASP A 241 1.23 -10.18 7.99
CA ASP A 241 2.03 -10.15 9.20
C ASP A 241 3.44 -9.58 8.92
N GLN A 242 4.42 -9.86 9.78
CA GLN A 242 5.81 -9.41 9.58
C GLN A 242 6.59 -10.26 8.55
N LYS A 243 6.00 -11.31 7.98
CA LYS A 243 6.66 -12.25 7.06
C LYS A 243 5.97 -12.32 5.71
N ILE A 244 4.64 -12.45 5.71
CA ILE A 244 3.84 -12.63 4.49
C ILE A 244 3.43 -11.27 3.97
N GLY A 245 3.88 -10.92 2.78
CA GLY A 245 3.53 -9.68 2.10
C GLY A 245 3.23 -9.93 0.62
N PHE A 246 2.37 -9.09 0.07
CA PHE A 246 1.99 -9.12 -1.33
C PHE A 246 2.07 -7.73 -1.93
N ALA A 247 2.57 -7.63 -3.16
CA ALA A 247 2.58 -6.38 -3.89
C ALA A 247 2.03 -6.55 -5.29
N VAL A 248 1.31 -5.53 -5.73
CA VAL A 248 0.75 -5.43 -7.07
C VAL A 248 1.17 -4.12 -7.73
N GLY A 249 1.10 -4.11 -9.04
CA GLY A 249 1.33 -2.93 -9.83
C GLY A 249 1.11 -3.23 -11.29
N GLY A 250 2.15 -3.11 -12.09
CA GLY A 250 2.10 -3.41 -13.51
C GLY A 250 2.67 -2.28 -14.35
N ASP A 251 2.09 -2.10 -15.51
CA ASP A 251 2.44 -1.11 -16.52
C ASP A 251 1.26 -0.18 -16.71
N TYR A 252 1.36 1.05 -16.19
CA TYR A 252 0.26 2.01 -16.25
C TYR A 252 -0.02 2.52 -17.66
N GLU A 253 0.92 2.36 -18.58
CA GLU A 253 0.75 2.68 -20.00
C GLU A 253 0.14 1.50 -20.80
N HIS A 254 0.16 0.26 -20.23
CA HIS A 254 -0.41 -0.95 -20.82
C HIS A 254 -1.24 -1.69 -19.76
N LEU A 255 -2.38 -1.11 -19.40
CA LEU A 255 -3.21 -1.48 -18.23
C LEU A 255 -3.70 -2.95 -18.25
N ASP A 256 -3.81 -3.57 -19.42
CA ASP A 256 -4.27 -4.96 -19.55
C ASP A 256 -3.12 -5.99 -19.50
N LYS A 257 -1.86 -5.56 -19.45
CA LYS A 257 -0.70 -6.44 -19.37
C LYS A 257 -0.65 -7.11 -17.99
N ASN A 258 -0.91 -8.43 -17.94
CA ASN A 258 -1.04 -9.19 -16.70
C ASN A 258 0.13 -10.11 -16.38
N SER A 259 1.32 -9.82 -16.92
CA SER A 259 2.57 -10.50 -16.60
C SER A 259 3.53 -9.61 -15.82
N GLY A 260 4.26 -10.19 -14.87
CA GLY A 260 5.24 -9.47 -14.06
C GLY A 260 4.63 -8.43 -13.11
N ASN A 261 3.37 -8.53 -12.76
CA ASN A 261 2.63 -7.47 -12.05
C ASN A 261 2.17 -7.86 -10.63
N LYS A 262 2.52 -9.06 -10.17
CA LYS A 262 2.17 -9.60 -8.85
C LYS A 262 3.35 -10.30 -8.23
N ILE A 263 3.69 -9.96 -7.00
CA ILE A 263 4.79 -10.57 -6.26
C ILE A 263 4.40 -10.89 -4.82
N LEU A 264 4.93 -12.01 -4.32
CA LEU A 264 4.74 -12.52 -2.97
C LEU A 264 6.08 -12.59 -2.23
N THR A 265 6.07 -12.27 -0.95
CA THR A 265 7.16 -12.57 0.00
C THR A 265 6.64 -13.41 1.16
N VAL A 266 7.51 -14.25 1.72
CA VAL A 266 7.24 -15.03 2.96
C VAL A 266 8.35 -14.85 4.00
N ASP A 267 9.25 -13.90 3.78
CA ASP A 267 10.42 -13.62 4.63
C ASP A 267 10.52 -12.15 5.07
N GLY A 268 9.39 -11.44 5.02
CA GLY A 268 9.30 -10.05 5.44
C GLY A 268 9.82 -9.05 4.40
N GLY A 269 9.72 -9.38 3.12
CA GLY A 269 10.09 -8.49 2.02
C GLY A 269 11.56 -8.47 1.67
N LYS A 270 12.35 -9.47 2.15
CA LYS A 270 13.76 -9.60 1.81
C LYS A 270 13.95 -10.26 0.45
N THR A 271 13.10 -11.24 0.14
CA THR A 271 13.01 -11.87 -1.18
C THR A 271 11.57 -11.86 -1.68
N TRP A 272 11.41 -11.79 -2.99
CA TRP A 272 10.12 -11.71 -3.65
C TRP A 272 10.08 -12.65 -4.85
N GLU A 273 8.93 -13.28 -5.08
CA GLU A 273 8.70 -14.19 -6.20
C GLU A 273 7.50 -13.69 -7.03
N LEU A 274 7.60 -13.80 -8.36
CA LEU A 274 6.45 -13.59 -9.24
C LEU A 274 5.42 -14.69 -9.00
N VAL A 275 4.14 -14.32 -8.91
CA VAL A 275 3.04 -15.25 -8.72
C VAL A 275 1.86 -14.89 -9.61
N GLY A 276 1.01 -15.88 -9.94
CA GLY A 276 -0.18 -15.66 -10.76
C GLY A 276 0.13 -15.06 -12.12
N GLU A 277 1.24 -15.47 -12.75
CA GLU A 277 1.64 -14.98 -14.06
C GLU A 277 0.56 -15.28 -15.11
N ASN A 278 0.19 -14.24 -15.88
CA ASN A 278 -0.86 -14.27 -16.89
C ASN A 278 -2.25 -14.64 -16.33
N ALA A 279 -2.48 -14.53 -15.01
CA ALA A 279 -3.76 -14.77 -14.36
C ALA A 279 -4.40 -13.49 -13.83
N GLY A 280 -5.71 -13.37 -13.94
CA GLY A 280 -6.51 -12.31 -13.35
C GLY A 280 -6.39 -10.98 -14.10
N PHE A 281 -5.77 -9.99 -13.47
CA PHE A 281 -5.78 -8.58 -13.87
C PHE A 281 -4.42 -8.11 -14.40
N GLY A 282 -4.45 -7.00 -15.14
CA GLY A 282 -3.26 -6.25 -15.54
C GLY A 282 -2.80 -5.29 -14.43
N TYR A 283 -2.92 -3.97 -14.66
CA TYR A 283 -2.61 -2.97 -13.64
C TYR A 283 -3.61 -3.00 -12.48
N ALA A 284 -3.10 -2.95 -11.26
CA ALA A 284 -3.90 -2.77 -10.04
C ALA A 284 -3.37 -1.60 -9.20
N SER A 285 -4.30 -0.81 -8.63
CA SER A 285 -3.99 0.36 -7.83
C SER A 285 -3.92 0.10 -6.32
N CYS A 286 -4.62 -0.93 -5.83
CA CYS A 286 -4.66 -1.29 -4.42
C CYS A 286 -4.84 -2.78 -4.22
N VAL A 287 -4.09 -3.36 -3.30
CA VAL A 287 -4.27 -4.73 -2.81
C VAL A 287 -4.31 -4.74 -1.29
N GLN A 288 -5.15 -5.60 -0.73
CA GLN A 288 -5.12 -5.91 0.70
C GLN A 288 -5.34 -7.39 0.97
N PHE A 289 -4.70 -7.89 2.02
CA PHE A 289 -5.08 -9.16 2.61
C PHE A 289 -6.43 -9.07 3.31
N LEU A 290 -7.23 -10.12 3.19
CA LEU A 290 -8.41 -10.27 4.02
C LEU A 290 -7.98 -10.55 5.47
N PRO A 291 -8.59 -9.87 6.46
CA PRO A 291 -8.37 -10.19 7.87
C PRO A 291 -8.70 -11.65 8.18
N ASN A 292 -7.95 -12.26 9.09
CA ASN A 292 -8.14 -13.65 9.56
C ASN A 292 -8.04 -14.74 8.49
N SER A 293 -7.38 -14.46 7.36
CA SER A 293 -7.21 -15.40 6.23
C SER A 293 -5.93 -16.23 6.27
N ASP A 294 -5.17 -16.16 7.36
CA ASP A 294 -3.83 -16.75 7.49
C ASP A 294 -2.87 -16.35 6.35
N GLY A 295 -3.09 -15.15 5.80
CA GLY A 295 -2.34 -14.61 4.68
C GLY A 295 -2.56 -15.36 3.36
N ASN A 296 -3.70 -16.03 3.21
CA ASN A 296 -4.04 -16.77 1.99
C ASN A 296 -4.95 -15.99 1.04
N GLU A 297 -5.80 -15.10 1.59
CA GLU A 297 -6.81 -14.41 0.80
C GLU A 297 -6.48 -12.95 0.59
N LEU A 298 -6.71 -12.48 -0.64
CA LEU A 298 -6.39 -11.15 -1.12
C LEU A 298 -7.54 -10.59 -1.95
N PHE A 299 -7.76 -9.29 -1.84
CA PHE A 299 -8.62 -8.57 -2.76
C PHE A 299 -7.88 -7.36 -3.33
N THR A 300 -8.09 -7.11 -4.62
CA THR A 300 -7.48 -5.98 -5.32
C THR A 300 -8.52 -5.19 -6.10
N VAL A 301 -8.27 -3.89 -6.28
CA VAL A 301 -9.03 -3.02 -7.17
C VAL A 301 -8.11 -2.26 -8.10
N GLY A 302 -8.62 -1.93 -9.28
CA GLY A 302 -7.89 -1.19 -10.30
C GLY A 302 -8.64 -1.10 -11.61
N HIS A 303 -7.91 -0.79 -12.67
CA HIS A 303 -8.49 -0.58 -14.02
C HIS A 303 -9.27 -1.79 -14.55
N SER A 304 -8.92 -3.00 -14.16
CA SER A 304 -9.60 -4.23 -14.63
C SER A 304 -10.84 -4.60 -13.81
N GLY A 305 -11.12 -3.89 -12.71
CA GLY A 305 -12.18 -4.19 -11.74
C GLY A 305 -11.63 -4.70 -10.42
N GLY A 306 -12.45 -5.45 -9.66
CA GLY A 306 -12.07 -6.08 -8.40
C GLY A 306 -11.84 -7.59 -8.55
N TYR A 307 -10.71 -8.07 -8.05
CA TYR A 307 -10.32 -9.48 -8.12
C TYR A 307 -10.00 -10.03 -6.74
N TYR A 308 -10.39 -11.27 -6.53
CA TYR A 308 -10.19 -12.04 -5.33
C TYR A 308 -9.25 -13.22 -5.59
N SER A 309 -8.36 -13.47 -4.67
CA SER A 309 -7.52 -14.67 -4.61
C SER A 309 -7.68 -15.34 -3.26
N PHE A 310 -7.68 -16.67 -3.22
CA PHE A 310 -7.78 -17.48 -2.00
C PHE A 310 -6.56 -18.39 -1.79
N ASP A 311 -5.52 -18.23 -2.63
CA ASP A 311 -4.35 -19.11 -2.70
C ASP A 311 -3.04 -18.32 -2.78
N ARG A 312 -2.95 -17.21 -2.03
CA ARG A 312 -1.80 -16.30 -1.98
C ARG A 312 -1.44 -15.66 -3.32
N GLY A 313 -2.45 -15.41 -4.15
CA GLY A 313 -2.25 -14.76 -5.43
C GLY A 313 -1.83 -15.68 -6.57
N ALA A 314 -1.86 -17.02 -6.39
CA ALA A 314 -1.57 -17.97 -7.46
C ALA A 314 -2.69 -17.98 -8.51
N SER A 315 -3.95 -17.84 -8.08
CA SER A 315 -5.11 -17.68 -8.97
C SER A 315 -5.97 -16.49 -8.56
N TRP A 316 -6.76 -15.96 -9.49
CA TRP A 316 -7.57 -14.78 -9.30
C TRP A 316 -8.93 -14.90 -9.98
N GLU A 317 -9.99 -14.64 -9.23
CA GLU A 317 -11.36 -14.58 -9.71
C GLU A 317 -11.86 -13.15 -9.73
N LYS A 318 -12.51 -12.74 -10.81
CA LYS A 318 -13.13 -11.42 -10.91
C LYS A 318 -14.48 -11.42 -10.18
N LEU A 319 -14.59 -10.62 -9.12
CA LEU A 319 -15.84 -10.49 -8.36
C LEU A 319 -16.55 -9.14 -8.59
N LEU A 320 -15.86 -8.13 -9.18
CA LEU A 320 -16.41 -6.80 -9.35
C LEU A 320 -15.98 -6.19 -10.68
N ASP A 321 -16.96 -5.66 -11.45
CA ASP A 321 -16.70 -5.01 -12.74
C ASP A 321 -16.36 -3.53 -12.66
N ASP A 322 -16.51 -2.91 -11.48
CA ASP A 322 -16.22 -1.49 -11.29
C ASP A 322 -14.74 -1.17 -11.43
N LYS A 323 -14.39 -0.50 -12.54
CA LYS A 323 -13.02 -0.11 -12.92
C LYS A 323 -12.59 1.25 -12.37
N THR A 324 -13.43 1.91 -11.58
CA THR A 324 -13.22 3.28 -11.11
C THR A 324 -12.75 3.36 -9.66
N LEU A 325 -12.60 2.21 -9.00
CA LEU A 325 -12.10 2.14 -7.63
C LEU A 325 -10.57 2.20 -7.61
N HIS A 326 -10.03 3.00 -6.69
CA HIS A 326 -8.59 3.25 -6.57
C HIS A 326 -7.99 2.68 -5.29
N THR A 327 -8.75 2.67 -4.19
CA THR A 327 -8.27 2.25 -2.87
C THR A 327 -9.33 1.44 -2.14
N LEU A 328 -8.90 0.58 -1.23
CA LEU A 328 -9.79 -0.19 -0.36
C LEU A 328 -9.18 -0.39 1.04
N ARG A 329 -10.06 -0.58 2.03
CA ARG A 329 -9.67 -0.97 3.40
C ARG A 329 -10.69 -1.96 3.94
N PHE A 330 -10.24 -3.10 4.45
CA PHE A 330 -11.13 -4.06 5.11
C PHE A 330 -11.57 -3.53 6.48
N LEU A 331 -12.87 -3.58 6.72
CA LEU A 331 -13.49 -3.30 8.02
C LEU A 331 -13.46 -4.55 8.92
N ASN A 332 -13.68 -5.71 8.32
CA ASN A 332 -13.59 -7.04 8.92
C ASN A 332 -13.33 -8.08 7.82
N ASP A 333 -13.46 -9.37 8.13
CA ASP A 333 -13.19 -10.48 7.22
C ASP A 333 -14.13 -10.58 6.00
N SER A 334 -15.29 -9.92 6.03
CA SER A 334 -16.30 -10.02 4.98
C SER A 334 -16.81 -8.67 4.45
N ILE A 335 -16.29 -7.55 4.99
CA ILE A 335 -16.69 -6.19 4.57
C ILE A 335 -15.45 -5.36 4.32
N ALA A 336 -15.37 -4.76 3.14
CA ALA A 336 -14.40 -3.72 2.83
C ALA A 336 -15.10 -2.42 2.41
N ILE A 337 -14.40 -1.31 2.60
CA ILE A 337 -14.76 -0.01 2.05
C ILE A 337 -13.78 0.30 0.93
N ALA A 338 -14.32 0.63 -0.23
CA ALA A 338 -13.51 1.05 -1.37
C ALA A 338 -13.91 2.45 -1.83
N ALA A 339 -12.96 3.17 -2.40
CA ALA A 339 -13.20 4.51 -2.92
C ALA A 339 -12.46 4.72 -4.25
N GLY A 340 -12.96 5.65 -5.04
CA GLY A 340 -12.40 5.93 -6.35
C GLY A 340 -12.98 7.19 -6.98
N GLN A 341 -13.28 7.11 -8.27
CA GLN A 341 -13.86 8.21 -9.00
C GLN A 341 -15.32 8.42 -8.58
N ASN A 342 -15.61 9.59 -8.00
CA ASN A 342 -16.93 10.09 -7.63
C ASN A 342 -17.66 9.29 -6.55
N LYS A 343 -17.02 8.33 -5.85
CA LYS A 343 -17.73 7.48 -4.89
C LYS A 343 -16.88 6.89 -3.76
N ILE A 344 -17.61 6.53 -2.71
CA ILE A 344 -17.20 5.56 -1.68
C ILE A 344 -18.27 4.48 -1.66
N VAL A 345 -17.85 3.23 -1.64
CA VAL A 345 -18.75 2.06 -1.62
C VAL A 345 -18.36 1.11 -0.50
N ARG A 346 -19.36 0.40 0.03
CA ARG A 346 -19.19 -0.76 0.88
C ARG A 346 -19.29 -2.01 0.04
N LEU A 347 -18.27 -2.85 0.13
CA LEU A 347 -18.22 -4.18 -0.48
C LEU A 347 -18.54 -5.21 0.59
N LYS A 348 -19.56 -6.05 0.36
CA LYS A 348 -19.93 -7.16 1.24
C LYS A 348 -19.66 -8.46 0.49
N PHE A 349 -18.69 -9.20 0.95
CA PHE A 349 -18.29 -10.50 0.41
C PHE A 349 -19.23 -11.60 0.92
N LYS A 350 -19.63 -12.53 0.03
CA LYS A 350 -20.61 -13.60 0.29
C LYS A 350 -20.20 -14.92 -0.35
#